data_5e1c90428ba4137042027948ab84b43c
#
_entry.id   5e1c90428ba4137042027948ab84b43c
#
_cell.length_a   1.000
_cell.length_b   1.000
_cell.length_c   1.000
_cell.angle_alpha   90.00
_cell.angle_beta   90.00
_cell.angle_gamma   90.00
#
_symmetry.space_group_name_H-M   'P 1'
#
loop_
_entity.id
_entity.type
_entity.pdbx_description
1 polymer ?
#
loop_
_entity_poly.entity_id
_entity_poly.type
_entity_poly.pdbx_seq_one_letter_code
_entity_poly.pdbx_strand_id
1 'polypeptide(L)'
;MAALLLLATGGVASEGWWSLQPLAKVDLPSDGLGKHPIDAFVQQRLAKAGLAPSPLAEPRTLIRRLHFDLLGLPPSPDTVAEFAANPTAPAYHQLIDRLLASPRYGERWARHWLDVARYGESNGFEYNEPRRNAWPYRDWIIDSLNADMPYDEFARMQIAGDILLPGREGAAAVGFLVAGTHNTVLGASPLMKNQARQDELGEIVGTVTQAFLGLTVQCARCHNHKTDPISTEEYYSMAALFAGVWHGAQHGMHSVRIANPGVMRVHLRGSAASLGQEVPPAGVSALAGVKADFKLTSAASDAERRKAAANWMTNPANPLFSRVIVNRIWHHHFGQGLVKKPSDFGAGGGRPSNPELLDWLGG
;
A
#
# COMPACT_ATOMS: atom_id res chain seq x y z
N MET A 1 30.96 14.99 -34.93
CA MET A 1 30.62 14.66 -33.51
C MET A 1 29.20 14.13 -33.48
N ALA A 2 29.04 12.80 -33.43
CA ALA A 2 27.73 12.15 -33.34
C ALA A 2 27.38 11.98 -31.88
N ALA A 3 26.30 12.64 -31.42
CA ALA A 3 25.79 12.49 -30.09
C ALA A 3 25.04 11.14 -30.00
N LEU A 4 25.63 10.21 -29.26
CA LEU A 4 24.99 8.93 -28.91
C LEU A 4 23.90 9.21 -27.87
N LEU A 5 22.63 9.27 -28.31
CA LEU A 5 21.50 9.23 -27.40
C LEU A 5 21.44 7.81 -26.80
N LEU A 6 21.91 7.68 -25.58
CA LEU A 6 21.61 6.52 -24.73
C LEU A 6 20.11 6.56 -24.37
N LEU A 7 19.29 5.93 -25.19
CA LEU A 7 17.92 5.56 -24.80
C LEU A 7 18.04 4.55 -23.65
N ALA A 8 17.76 4.99 -22.45
CA ALA A 8 17.50 4.08 -21.33
C ALA A 8 16.28 3.23 -21.72
N THR A 9 16.52 2.02 -22.19
CA THR A 9 15.48 1.01 -22.40
C THR A 9 14.98 0.57 -21.04
N GLY A 10 14.01 1.30 -20.49
CA GLY A 10 13.18 0.78 -19.40
C GLY A 10 12.55 -0.52 -19.90
N GLY A 11 12.89 -1.65 -19.30
CA GLY A 11 12.33 -2.94 -19.67
C GLY A 11 10.81 -2.89 -19.55
N VAL A 12 10.11 -3.41 -20.54
CA VAL A 12 8.64 -3.59 -20.47
C VAL A 12 8.39 -4.82 -19.63
N ALA A 13 7.56 -4.71 -18.57
CA ALA A 13 7.10 -5.87 -17.84
C ALA A 13 6.21 -6.71 -18.78
N SER A 14 6.49 -7.99 -18.86
CA SER A 14 5.63 -8.97 -19.53
C SER A 14 4.82 -9.71 -18.48
N GLU A 15 3.88 -10.55 -18.90
CA GLU A 15 3.16 -11.48 -18.01
C GLU A 15 4.11 -12.35 -17.17
N GLY A 16 5.36 -12.55 -17.62
CA GLY A 16 6.43 -13.23 -16.88
C GLY A 16 7.24 -12.33 -15.94
N TRP A 17 6.84 -11.06 -15.71
CA TRP A 17 7.56 -10.19 -14.79
C TRP A 17 7.54 -10.75 -13.37
N TRP A 18 8.71 -10.71 -12.69
CA TRP A 18 8.96 -11.40 -11.43
C TRP A 18 7.91 -11.14 -10.34
N SER A 19 7.46 -9.90 -10.20
CA SER A 19 6.53 -9.51 -9.12
C SER A 19 5.09 -10.00 -9.35
N LEU A 20 4.72 -10.25 -10.61
CA LEU A 20 3.40 -10.71 -11.04
C LEU A 20 3.26 -12.24 -10.93
N GLN A 21 4.38 -12.95 -10.68
CA GLN A 21 4.41 -14.39 -10.52
C GLN A 21 4.11 -14.80 -9.06
N PRO A 22 3.56 -16.00 -8.81
CA PRO A 22 3.37 -16.51 -7.45
C PRO A 22 4.65 -16.42 -6.63
N LEU A 23 4.49 -16.30 -5.30
CA LEU A 23 5.63 -16.39 -4.37
C LEU A 23 6.39 -17.70 -4.59
N ALA A 24 7.71 -17.60 -4.69
CA ALA A 24 8.55 -18.78 -4.71
C ALA A 24 8.58 -19.41 -3.31
N LYS A 25 8.48 -20.74 -3.24
CA LYS A 25 8.79 -21.44 -2.00
C LYS A 25 10.29 -21.39 -1.79
N VAL A 26 10.73 -20.70 -0.75
CA VAL A 26 12.15 -20.51 -0.43
C VAL A 26 12.47 -21.21 0.89
N ASP A 27 13.45 -22.09 0.86
CA ASP A 27 13.99 -22.70 2.07
C ASP A 27 15.06 -21.79 2.70
N LEU A 28 15.24 -21.90 4.02
CA LEU A 28 16.31 -21.18 4.69
C LEU A 28 17.66 -21.63 4.17
N PRO A 29 18.62 -20.69 3.95
CA PRO A 29 19.99 -21.08 3.60
C PRO A 29 20.60 -22.03 4.63
N SER A 30 21.12 -23.17 4.17
CA SER A 30 21.63 -24.27 5.02
C SER A 30 22.93 -23.93 5.78
N ASP A 31 23.67 -22.98 5.27
CA ASP A 31 24.92 -22.46 5.82
C ASP A 31 24.70 -21.40 6.92
N GLY A 32 23.52 -21.45 7.54
CA GLY A 32 22.98 -20.51 8.53
C GLY A 32 23.93 -20.13 9.66
N LEU A 33 24.86 -19.25 9.34
CA LEU A 33 25.77 -18.60 10.30
C LEU A 33 25.02 -17.63 11.24
N GLY A 34 23.74 -17.32 10.93
CA GLY A 34 22.88 -16.43 11.69
C GLY A 34 22.00 -17.16 12.69
N LYS A 35 21.80 -16.56 13.84
CA LYS A 35 20.84 -17.03 14.84
C LYS A 35 19.37 -16.71 14.47
N HIS A 36 19.17 -15.84 13.50
CA HIS A 36 17.85 -15.39 13.03
C HIS A 36 17.70 -15.68 11.51
N PRO A 37 16.53 -16.14 11.04
CA PRO A 37 16.33 -16.47 9.62
C PRO A 37 16.73 -15.35 8.64
N ILE A 38 16.41 -14.10 8.93
CA ILE A 38 16.81 -12.93 8.11
C ILE A 38 18.33 -12.86 7.99
N ASP A 39 19.06 -13.12 9.08
CA ASP A 39 20.52 -13.09 9.09
C ASP A 39 21.13 -14.12 8.14
N ALA A 40 20.50 -15.31 8.01
CA ALA A 40 20.98 -16.33 7.08
C ALA A 40 21.00 -15.82 5.62
N PHE A 41 19.92 -15.18 5.17
CA PHE A 41 19.86 -14.57 3.82
C PHE A 41 20.85 -13.42 3.64
N VAL A 42 20.97 -12.55 4.66
CA VAL A 42 21.89 -11.41 4.60
C VAL A 42 23.33 -11.87 4.57
N GLN A 43 23.71 -12.82 5.45
CA GLN A 43 25.07 -13.35 5.55
C GLN A 43 25.48 -14.12 4.29
N GLN A 44 24.56 -14.92 3.71
CA GLN A 44 24.80 -15.58 2.43
C GLN A 44 25.19 -14.57 1.34
N ARG A 45 24.50 -13.42 1.28
CA ARG A 45 24.84 -12.36 0.32
C ARG A 45 26.16 -11.68 0.62
N LEU A 46 26.44 -11.38 1.88
CA LEU A 46 27.73 -10.83 2.30
C LEU A 46 28.87 -11.77 1.91
N ALA A 47 28.73 -13.07 2.18
CA ALA A 47 29.72 -14.07 1.82
C ALA A 47 29.95 -14.13 0.30
N LYS A 48 28.88 -14.11 -0.51
CA LYS A 48 28.99 -14.05 -2.00
C LYS A 48 29.72 -12.80 -2.49
N ALA A 49 29.66 -11.69 -1.72
CA ALA A 49 30.35 -10.43 -2.01
C ALA A 49 31.76 -10.35 -1.39
N GLY A 50 32.22 -11.39 -0.67
CA GLY A 50 33.50 -11.37 0.07
C GLY A 50 33.49 -10.43 1.26
N LEU A 51 32.33 -10.09 1.83
CA LEU A 51 32.17 -9.17 2.95
C LEU A 51 31.82 -9.94 4.24
N ALA A 52 32.28 -9.43 5.37
CA ALA A 52 31.88 -9.87 6.69
C ALA A 52 30.78 -8.97 7.28
N PRO A 53 29.90 -9.49 8.15
CA PRO A 53 28.96 -8.65 8.86
C PRO A 53 29.70 -7.67 9.79
N SER A 54 29.13 -6.46 9.94
CA SER A 54 29.62 -5.50 10.92
C SER A 54 29.41 -6.03 12.34
N PRO A 55 30.25 -5.61 13.31
CA PRO A 55 30.02 -5.95 14.72
C PRO A 55 28.70 -5.37 15.23
N LEU A 56 28.17 -5.99 16.28
CA LEU A 56 26.96 -5.48 16.94
C LEU A 56 27.17 -4.04 17.42
N ALA A 57 26.11 -3.26 17.33
CA ALA A 57 26.12 -1.89 17.84
C ALA A 57 26.30 -1.88 19.37
N GLU A 58 26.97 -0.85 19.88
CA GLU A 58 27.05 -0.59 21.32
C GLU A 58 25.65 -0.52 21.97
N PRO A 59 25.46 -1.03 23.20
CA PRO A 59 24.15 -1.09 23.84
C PRO A 59 23.38 0.23 23.85
N ARG A 60 24.05 1.35 24.10
CA ARG A 60 23.42 2.68 24.07
C ARG A 60 22.93 3.06 22.67
N THR A 61 23.66 2.70 21.65
CA THR A 61 23.27 2.91 20.25
C THR A 61 22.11 2.01 19.87
N LEU A 62 22.14 0.75 20.28
CA LEU A 62 21.12 -0.25 19.98
C LEU A 62 19.75 0.16 20.56
N ILE A 63 19.70 0.51 21.87
CA ILE A 63 18.45 0.94 22.50
C ILE A 63 17.92 2.24 21.90
N ARG A 64 18.79 3.19 21.58
CA ARG A 64 18.39 4.43 20.91
C ARG A 64 17.75 4.16 19.56
N ARG A 65 18.36 3.31 18.72
CA ARG A 65 17.81 2.91 17.41
C ARG A 65 16.44 2.27 17.57
N LEU A 66 16.31 1.32 18.48
CA LEU A 66 15.07 0.59 18.73
C LEU A 66 13.91 1.52 19.14
N HIS A 67 14.17 2.48 20.04
CA HIS A 67 13.17 3.45 20.45
C HIS A 67 12.72 4.39 19.33
N PHE A 68 13.65 4.90 18.53
CA PHE A 68 13.29 5.75 17.39
C PHE A 68 12.55 4.98 16.30
N ASP A 69 12.90 3.73 16.10
CA ASP A 69 12.28 2.88 15.10
C ASP A 69 10.84 2.53 15.47
N LEU A 70 10.62 2.04 16.68
CA LEU A 70 9.31 1.59 17.13
C LEU A 70 8.41 2.71 17.63
N LEU A 71 8.94 3.72 18.35
CA LEU A 71 8.14 4.77 18.99
C LEU A 71 8.35 6.16 18.37
N GLY A 72 9.39 6.36 17.58
CA GLY A 72 9.77 7.68 17.07
C GLY A 72 10.29 8.66 18.14
N LEU A 73 10.55 8.18 19.36
CA LEU A 73 10.94 8.97 20.52
C LEU A 73 12.26 8.44 21.11
N PRO A 74 13.06 9.29 21.76
CA PRO A 74 14.25 8.82 22.45
C PRO A 74 13.91 8.00 23.70
N PRO A 75 14.77 7.04 24.11
CA PRO A 75 14.65 6.39 25.41
C PRO A 75 14.91 7.39 26.55
N SER A 76 14.37 7.12 27.74
CA SER A 76 14.73 7.87 28.94
C SER A 76 16.16 7.56 29.37
N PRO A 77 16.85 8.47 30.08
CA PRO A 77 18.20 8.22 30.63
C PRO A 77 18.25 6.95 31.49
N ASP A 78 17.23 6.70 32.31
CA ASP A 78 17.14 5.53 33.18
C ASP A 78 17.01 4.23 32.37
N THR A 79 16.17 4.21 31.32
CA THR A 79 16.03 3.05 30.41
C THR A 79 17.37 2.75 29.70
N VAL A 80 18.11 3.79 29.31
CA VAL A 80 19.45 3.62 28.71
C VAL A 80 20.43 3.02 29.70
N ALA A 81 20.43 3.52 30.96
CA ALA A 81 21.33 3.05 32.01
C ALA A 81 21.04 1.58 32.38
N GLU A 82 19.76 1.24 32.56
CA GLU A 82 19.29 -0.12 32.86
C GLU A 82 19.74 -1.12 31.80
N PHE A 83 19.45 -0.84 30.52
CA PHE A 83 19.82 -1.74 29.42
C PHE A 83 21.35 -1.81 29.25
N ALA A 84 22.08 -0.69 29.36
CA ALA A 84 23.52 -0.67 29.21
C ALA A 84 24.26 -1.42 30.33
N ALA A 85 23.66 -1.53 31.53
CA ALA A 85 24.21 -2.31 32.63
C ALA A 85 24.07 -3.83 32.42
N ASN A 86 23.04 -4.29 31.66
CA ASN A 86 22.83 -5.72 31.41
C ASN A 86 22.30 -5.97 29.96
N PRO A 87 23.15 -5.76 28.93
CA PRO A 87 22.74 -5.85 27.51
C PRO A 87 22.69 -7.28 27.01
N THR A 88 21.87 -8.13 27.62
CA THR A 88 21.70 -9.53 27.23
C THR A 88 20.58 -9.66 26.17
N ALA A 89 20.62 -10.76 25.39
CA ALA A 89 19.58 -11.06 24.42
C ALA A 89 18.16 -11.14 25.06
N PRO A 90 17.95 -11.79 26.22
CA PRO A 90 16.66 -11.74 26.89
C PRO A 90 16.21 -10.34 27.27
N ALA A 91 17.11 -9.48 27.79
CA ALA A 91 16.78 -8.08 28.12
C ALA A 91 16.40 -7.28 26.88
N TYR A 92 17.05 -7.55 25.74
CA TYR A 92 16.73 -6.92 24.47
C TYR A 92 15.34 -7.35 23.94
N HIS A 93 15.00 -8.63 24.01
CA HIS A 93 13.68 -9.12 23.62
C HIS A 93 12.57 -8.56 24.51
N GLN A 94 12.76 -8.55 25.84
CA GLN A 94 11.80 -7.92 26.77
C GLN A 94 11.61 -6.43 26.48
N LEU A 95 12.66 -5.73 26.08
CA LEU A 95 12.56 -4.33 25.67
C LEU A 95 11.73 -4.18 24.39
N ILE A 96 11.94 -5.03 23.38
CA ILE A 96 11.13 -5.04 22.15
C ILE A 96 9.66 -5.26 22.48
N ASP A 97 9.33 -6.28 23.26
CA ASP A 97 7.95 -6.61 23.65
C ASP A 97 7.26 -5.43 24.37
N ARG A 98 7.99 -4.78 25.27
CA ARG A 98 7.51 -3.59 26.00
C ARG A 98 7.24 -2.41 25.07
N LEU A 99 8.10 -2.19 24.06
CA LEU A 99 7.94 -1.10 23.11
C LEU A 99 6.80 -1.37 22.12
N LEU A 100 6.64 -2.61 21.65
CA LEU A 100 5.54 -3.00 20.79
C LEU A 100 4.18 -2.90 21.51
N ALA A 101 4.14 -3.18 22.83
CA ALA A 101 2.93 -3.02 23.66
C ALA A 101 2.61 -1.55 24.02
N SER A 102 3.48 -0.61 23.65
CA SER A 102 3.26 0.81 23.92
C SER A 102 2.25 1.42 22.94
N PRO A 103 1.26 2.22 23.39
CA PRO A 103 0.34 2.93 22.50
C PRO A 103 1.08 3.89 21.53
N ARG A 104 2.30 4.30 21.87
CA ARG A 104 3.16 5.12 20.99
C ARG A 104 3.62 4.37 19.73
N TYR A 105 3.61 3.02 19.74
CA TYR A 105 3.89 2.23 18.55
C TYR A 105 2.89 2.52 17.44
N GLY A 106 1.59 2.44 17.72
CA GLY A 106 0.57 2.78 16.73
C GLY A 106 0.66 4.24 16.27
N GLU A 107 0.90 5.21 17.18
CA GLU A 107 1.09 6.62 16.82
C GLU A 107 2.28 6.82 15.85
N ARG A 108 3.37 6.09 16.07
CA ARG A 108 4.56 6.13 15.19
C ARG A 108 4.30 5.50 13.83
N TRP A 109 3.80 4.27 13.82
CA TRP A 109 3.66 3.48 12.60
C TRP A 109 2.46 3.89 11.75
N ALA A 110 1.40 4.43 12.37
CA ALA A 110 0.28 5.03 11.63
C ALA A 110 0.72 6.14 10.69
N ARG A 111 1.73 6.93 11.04
CA ARG A 111 2.25 8.00 10.17
C ARG A 111 2.75 7.46 8.83
N HIS A 112 3.43 6.29 8.85
CA HIS A 112 3.88 5.64 7.62
C HIS A 112 2.72 5.17 6.74
N TRP A 113 1.65 4.67 7.36
CA TRP A 113 0.45 4.27 6.62
C TRP A 113 -0.34 5.47 6.10
N LEU A 114 -0.48 6.52 6.90
CA LEU A 114 -1.18 7.75 6.51
C LEU A 114 -0.53 8.44 5.31
N ASP A 115 0.82 8.37 5.19
CA ASP A 115 1.54 8.82 4.00
C ASP A 115 1.16 7.99 2.76
N VAL A 116 1.05 6.67 2.90
CA VAL A 116 0.60 5.77 1.82
C VAL A 116 -0.84 6.05 1.41
N ALA A 117 -1.72 6.31 2.38
CA ALA A 117 -3.12 6.68 2.18
C ALA A 117 -3.30 8.11 1.62
N ARG A 118 -2.23 8.90 1.56
CA ARG A 118 -2.26 10.33 1.17
C ARG A 118 -3.18 11.15 2.06
N TYR A 119 -3.22 10.81 3.35
CA TYR A 119 -4.09 11.43 4.32
C TYR A 119 -3.78 12.91 4.52
N GLY A 120 -4.82 13.72 4.47
CA GLY A 120 -4.76 15.14 4.81
C GLY A 120 -6.00 15.59 5.57
N GLU A 121 -5.83 16.49 6.55
CA GLU A 121 -6.94 17.11 7.28
C GLU A 121 -7.46 18.37 6.59
N SER A 122 -7.24 18.47 5.28
CA SER A 122 -7.78 19.51 4.39
C SER A 122 -8.04 18.96 3.00
N ASN A 123 -8.86 19.67 2.21
CA ASN A 123 -9.26 19.22 0.88
C ASN A 123 -8.14 19.27 -0.17
N GLY A 124 -7.10 20.08 0.05
CA GLY A 124 -6.14 20.40 -1.00
C GLY A 124 -6.75 21.31 -2.07
N PHE A 125 -6.09 21.43 -3.21
CA PHE A 125 -6.46 22.35 -4.30
C PHE A 125 -6.52 23.83 -3.89
N GLU A 126 -7.09 24.68 -4.75
CA GLU A 126 -7.20 26.12 -4.53
C GLU A 126 -8.05 26.47 -3.30
N TYR A 127 -9.12 25.69 -3.06
CA TYR A 127 -9.98 25.79 -1.88
C TYR A 127 -9.59 24.72 -0.86
N ASN A 128 -8.54 25.01 -0.12
CA ASN A 128 -7.97 24.08 0.86
C ASN A 128 -8.73 24.15 2.21
N GLU A 129 -10.02 23.85 2.19
CA GLU A 129 -10.86 23.83 3.39
C GLU A 129 -10.44 22.74 4.37
N PRO A 130 -10.39 23.02 5.70
CA PRO A 130 -10.11 22.03 6.71
C PRO A 130 -11.17 20.92 6.77
N ARG A 131 -10.73 19.67 6.86
CA ARG A 131 -11.57 18.49 7.13
C ARG A 131 -11.58 18.18 8.62
N ARG A 132 -12.32 18.95 9.40
CA ARG A 132 -12.34 18.87 10.87
C ARG A 132 -12.70 17.49 11.41
N ASN A 133 -13.37 16.66 10.62
CA ASN A 133 -13.84 15.31 10.98
C ASN A 133 -13.09 14.20 10.25
N ALA A 134 -11.88 14.44 9.76
CA ALA A 134 -11.03 13.39 9.13
C ALA A 134 -10.27 12.54 10.15
N TRP A 135 -9.97 13.08 11.32
CA TRP A 135 -9.20 12.43 12.37
C TRP A 135 -9.67 11.01 12.80
N PRO A 136 -10.98 10.61 12.69
CA PRO A 136 -11.37 9.26 13.07
C PRO A 136 -10.73 8.16 12.23
N TYR A 137 -10.41 8.42 10.96
CA TYR A 137 -9.64 7.48 10.14
C TYR A 137 -8.20 7.34 10.67
N ARG A 138 -7.54 8.45 11.00
CA ARG A 138 -6.19 8.42 11.61
C ARG A 138 -6.18 7.62 12.91
N ASP A 139 -7.14 7.86 13.79
CA ASP A 139 -7.24 7.19 15.09
C ASP A 139 -7.55 5.70 14.89
N TRP A 140 -8.41 5.33 13.92
CA TRP A 140 -8.66 3.94 13.57
C TRP A 140 -7.38 3.21 13.13
N ILE A 141 -6.49 3.85 12.36
CA ILE A 141 -5.20 3.27 11.97
C ILE A 141 -4.32 3.03 13.21
N ILE A 142 -4.24 4.01 14.12
CA ILE A 142 -3.46 3.91 15.36
C ILE A 142 -3.97 2.72 16.21
N ASP A 143 -5.28 2.65 16.40
CA ASP A 143 -5.92 1.61 17.20
C ASP A 143 -5.73 0.22 16.57
N SER A 144 -5.89 0.10 15.25
CA SER A 144 -5.67 -1.15 14.51
C SER A 144 -4.24 -1.68 14.63
N LEU A 145 -3.25 -0.79 14.56
CA LEU A 145 -1.84 -1.16 14.73
C LEU A 145 -1.51 -1.54 16.18
N ASN A 146 -2.07 -0.84 17.16
CA ASN A 146 -1.91 -1.18 18.58
C ASN A 146 -2.64 -2.47 18.97
N ALA A 147 -3.70 -2.82 18.26
CA ALA A 147 -4.41 -4.09 18.42
C ALA A 147 -3.79 -5.26 17.66
N ASP A 148 -2.68 -5.02 16.95
CA ASP A 148 -2.02 -6.01 16.08
C ASP A 148 -3.00 -6.66 15.08
N MET A 149 -3.87 -5.83 14.46
CA MET A 149 -4.86 -6.30 13.50
C MET A 149 -4.19 -7.03 12.34
N PRO A 150 -4.63 -8.25 11.96
CA PRO A 150 -4.11 -8.94 10.80
C PRO A 150 -4.14 -8.07 9.54
N TYR A 151 -3.06 -8.08 8.76
CA TYR A 151 -2.91 -7.14 7.64
C TYR A 151 -3.98 -7.30 6.55
N ASP A 152 -4.45 -8.51 6.31
CA ASP A 152 -5.55 -8.78 5.37
C ASP A 152 -6.88 -8.19 5.87
N GLU A 153 -7.16 -8.30 7.17
CA GLU A 153 -8.32 -7.65 7.79
C GLU A 153 -8.20 -6.12 7.74
N PHE A 154 -7.04 -5.58 8.10
CA PHE A 154 -6.73 -4.15 7.99
C PHE A 154 -6.96 -3.60 6.58
N ALA A 155 -6.55 -4.34 5.55
CA ALA A 155 -6.76 -3.96 4.15
C ALA A 155 -8.24 -4.05 3.75
N ARG A 156 -8.92 -5.14 4.12
CA ARG A 156 -10.35 -5.35 3.82
C ARG A 156 -11.23 -4.28 4.46
N MET A 157 -10.94 -3.90 5.70
CA MET A 157 -11.66 -2.85 6.40
C MET A 157 -11.53 -1.50 5.69
N GLN A 158 -10.38 -1.16 5.16
CA GLN A 158 -10.16 0.11 4.44
C GLN A 158 -10.86 0.15 3.08
N ILE A 159 -11.13 -0.99 2.46
CA ILE A 159 -11.83 -1.07 1.16
C ILE A 159 -13.35 -1.20 1.34
N ALA A 160 -13.80 -1.95 2.34
CA ALA A 160 -15.20 -2.35 2.49
C ALA A 160 -15.68 -2.38 3.96
N GLY A 161 -15.02 -1.67 4.88
CA GLY A 161 -15.31 -1.74 6.31
C GLY A 161 -16.73 -1.36 6.68
N ASP A 162 -17.30 -0.32 6.06
CA ASP A 162 -18.68 0.09 6.23
C ASP A 162 -19.72 -0.98 5.84
N ILE A 163 -19.28 -1.96 5.04
CA ILE A 163 -20.10 -3.09 4.58
C ILE A 163 -19.84 -4.34 5.44
N LEU A 164 -18.58 -4.55 5.84
CA LEU A 164 -18.13 -5.73 6.60
C LEU A 164 -18.46 -5.60 8.08
N LEU A 165 -18.32 -4.40 8.63
CA LEU A 165 -18.62 -4.03 10.01
C LEU A 165 -19.44 -2.73 10.02
N PRO A 166 -20.76 -2.79 9.73
CA PRO A 166 -21.60 -1.60 9.73
C PRO A 166 -21.56 -0.86 11.07
N GLY A 167 -21.35 0.45 11.02
CA GLY A 167 -21.24 1.30 12.18
C GLY A 167 -20.07 2.27 12.12
N ARG A 168 -19.76 2.86 13.27
CA ARG A 168 -18.76 3.93 13.36
C ARG A 168 -17.36 3.47 12.99
N GLU A 169 -16.96 2.29 13.40
CA GLU A 169 -15.64 1.71 13.16
C GLU A 169 -15.42 1.44 11.66
N GLY A 170 -16.33 0.69 11.02
CA GLY A 170 -16.22 0.43 9.58
C GLY A 170 -16.30 1.70 8.73
N ALA A 171 -17.10 2.68 9.17
CA ALA A 171 -17.15 3.99 8.51
C ALA A 171 -15.84 4.79 8.66
N ALA A 172 -15.13 4.65 9.78
CA ALA A 172 -13.81 5.25 9.97
C ALA A 172 -12.77 4.61 9.05
N ALA A 173 -12.76 3.27 8.99
CA ALA A 173 -11.80 2.51 8.19
C ALA A 173 -11.84 2.87 6.69
N VAL A 174 -13.04 3.00 6.11
CA VAL A 174 -13.19 3.36 4.68
C VAL A 174 -12.87 4.84 4.39
N GLY A 175 -12.54 5.63 5.40
CA GLY A 175 -11.92 6.95 5.24
C GLY A 175 -10.68 6.91 4.35
N PHE A 176 -10.01 5.75 4.25
CA PHE A 176 -8.92 5.48 3.31
C PHE A 176 -9.26 5.86 1.87
N LEU A 177 -10.45 5.50 1.38
CA LEU A 177 -10.86 5.71 0.00
C LEU A 177 -11.05 7.20 -0.35
N VAL A 178 -11.19 8.06 0.67
CA VAL A 178 -11.42 9.50 0.53
C VAL A 178 -10.41 10.33 1.32
N ALA A 179 -9.29 9.73 1.69
CA ALA A 179 -8.23 10.40 2.47
C ALA A 179 -7.48 11.46 1.63
N GLY A 180 -7.33 11.21 0.32
CA GLY A 180 -6.62 12.07 -0.61
C GLY A 180 -7.32 13.41 -0.90
N THR A 181 -6.84 14.13 -1.89
CA THR A 181 -7.35 15.45 -2.26
C THR A 181 -8.78 15.42 -2.80
N HIS A 182 -9.54 16.49 -2.58
CA HIS A 182 -10.90 16.65 -3.06
C HIS A 182 -11.15 18.08 -3.55
N ASN A 183 -11.51 18.23 -4.83
CA ASN A 183 -11.85 19.53 -5.38
C ASN A 183 -13.32 19.86 -5.13
N THR A 184 -13.60 20.83 -4.28
CA THR A 184 -14.96 21.29 -3.95
C THR A 184 -15.47 22.40 -4.87
N VAL A 185 -14.58 23.04 -5.64
CA VAL A 185 -14.94 24.13 -6.56
C VAL A 185 -14.97 23.61 -7.98
N LEU A 186 -16.11 23.03 -8.32
CA LEU A 186 -16.40 22.56 -9.68
C LEU A 186 -17.26 23.61 -10.38
N GLY A 187 -16.81 24.13 -11.51
CA GLY A 187 -17.59 25.05 -12.32
C GLY A 187 -18.98 24.48 -12.70
N ALA A 188 -19.84 25.31 -13.30
CA ALA A 188 -21.19 24.90 -13.66
C ALA A 188 -21.25 23.83 -14.78
N SER A 189 -20.18 23.70 -15.59
CA SER A 189 -20.12 22.80 -16.73
C SER A 189 -20.24 21.32 -16.31
N PRO A 190 -21.21 20.57 -16.85
CA PRO A 190 -21.31 19.12 -16.60
C PRO A 190 -20.05 18.35 -17.03
N LEU A 191 -19.40 18.78 -18.10
CA LEU A 191 -18.16 18.15 -18.56
C LEU A 191 -17.04 18.31 -17.54
N MET A 192 -16.87 19.50 -16.94
CA MET A 192 -15.88 19.73 -15.89
C MET A 192 -16.17 18.90 -14.64
N LYS A 193 -17.44 18.78 -14.25
CA LYS A 193 -17.85 17.91 -13.12
C LYS A 193 -17.54 16.46 -13.40
N ASN A 194 -17.84 15.98 -14.61
CA ASN A 194 -17.51 14.61 -15.00
C ASN A 194 -15.99 14.37 -15.04
N GLN A 195 -15.22 15.34 -15.53
CA GLN A 195 -13.75 15.23 -15.54
C GLN A 195 -13.20 15.19 -14.11
N ALA A 196 -13.65 16.07 -13.21
CA ALA A 196 -13.26 16.05 -11.80
C ALA A 196 -13.63 14.73 -11.12
N ARG A 197 -14.80 14.13 -11.46
CA ARG A 197 -15.18 12.82 -10.97
C ARG A 197 -14.22 11.73 -11.43
N GLN A 198 -13.75 11.79 -12.69
CA GLN A 198 -12.74 10.84 -13.18
C GLN A 198 -11.37 11.05 -12.53
N ASP A 199 -11.05 12.26 -12.13
CA ASP A 199 -9.82 12.58 -11.38
C ASP A 199 -9.88 11.99 -9.96
N GLU A 200 -11.02 12.12 -9.27
CA GLU A 200 -11.26 11.46 -7.96
C GLU A 200 -11.15 9.93 -8.05
N LEU A 201 -11.78 9.32 -9.06
CA LEU A 201 -11.68 7.86 -9.26
C LEU A 201 -10.23 7.45 -9.57
N GLY A 202 -9.51 8.25 -10.35
CA GLY A 202 -8.09 8.04 -10.62
C GLY A 202 -7.25 8.08 -9.34
N GLU A 203 -7.57 9.00 -8.42
CA GLU A 203 -6.92 9.10 -7.11
C GLU A 203 -7.21 7.86 -6.24
N ILE A 204 -8.47 7.42 -6.17
CA ILE A 204 -8.88 6.22 -5.42
C ILE A 204 -8.16 4.98 -5.97
N VAL A 205 -8.24 4.73 -7.29
CA VAL A 205 -7.58 3.59 -7.94
C VAL A 205 -6.07 3.64 -7.72
N GLY A 206 -5.46 4.82 -7.91
CA GLY A 206 -4.02 5.00 -7.72
C GLY A 206 -3.58 4.71 -6.29
N THR A 207 -4.29 5.24 -5.31
CA THR A 207 -3.96 5.02 -3.88
C THR A 207 -4.14 3.56 -3.50
N VAL A 208 -5.28 2.95 -3.83
CA VAL A 208 -5.59 1.54 -3.54
C VAL A 208 -4.53 0.61 -4.16
N THR A 209 -4.25 0.77 -5.45
CA THR A 209 -3.35 -0.16 -6.15
C THR A 209 -1.89 0.02 -5.76
N GLN A 210 -1.46 1.25 -5.48
CA GLN A 210 -0.10 1.48 -4.96
C GLN A 210 0.04 1.02 -3.51
N ALA A 211 -1.00 1.23 -2.68
CA ALA A 211 -0.97 0.84 -1.27
C ALA A 211 -0.88 -0.68 -1.10
N PHE A 212 -1.71 -1.45 -1.80
CA PHE A 212 -1.85 -2.89 -1.56
C PHE A 212 -1.14 -3.76 -2.60
N LEU A 213 -0.94 -3.27 -3.81
CA LEU A 213 -0.37 -4.05 -4.91
C LEU A 213 0.97 -3.50 -5.43
N GLY A 214 1.35 -2.29 -5.04
CA GLY A 214 2.55 -1.65 -5.58
C GLY A 214 2.48 -1.47 -7.11
N LEU A 215 1.29 -1.26 -7.67
CA LEU A 215 1.09 -1.05 -9.10
C LEU A 215 0.59 0.37 -9.40
N THR A 216 1.11 0.96 -10.45
CA THR A 216 0.74 2.30 -10.91
C THR A 216 -0.41 2.27 -11.93
N VAL A 217 -1.50 1.56 -11.58
CA VAL A 217 -2.65 1.31 -12.48
C VAL A 217 -3.24 2.59 -13.04
N GLN A 218 -3.23 3.70 -12.28
CA GLN A 218 -3.74 5.01 -12.75
C GLN A 218 -3.00 5.55 -13.98
N CYS A 219 -1.78 5.11 -14.27
CA CYS A 219 -1.07 5.48 -15.49
C CYS A 219 -1.77 4.95 -16.76
N ALA A 220 -2.57 3.88 -16.62
CA ALA A 220 -3.32 3.31 -17.74
C ALA A 220 -4.63 4.04 -18.07
N ARG A 221 -4.95 5.15 -17.38
CA ARG A 221 -6.19 5.92 -17.61
C ARG A 221 -6.33 6.48 -19.02
N CYS A 222 -5.23 6.93 -19.63
CA CYS A 222 -5.27 7.62 -20.92
C CYS A 222 -4.84 6.74 -22.09
N HIS A 223 -3.99 5.77 -21.85
CA HIS A 223 -3.44 4.80 -22.80
C HIS A 223 -3.00 3.55 -22.03
N ASN A 224 -2.79 2.44 -22.68
CA ASN A 224 -2.23 1.26 -22.02
C ASN A 224 -0.96 1.62 -21.25
N HIS A 225 -0.76 1.01 -20.09
CA HIS A 225 0.40 1.31 -19.26
C HIS A 225 1.69 1.17 -20.07
N LYS A 226 2.62 2.12 -19.90
CA LYS A 226 3.82 2.21 -20.74
C LYS A 226 4.75 1.01 -20.60
N THR A 227 4.85 0.46 -19.39
CA THR A 227 5.84 -0.56 -19.03
C THR A 227 5.23 -1.85 -18.50
N ASP A 228 4.05 -1.78 -17.89
CA ASP A 228 3.41 -2.91 -17.25
C ASP A 228 2.25 -3.45 -18.11
N PRO A 229 1.91 -4.74 -18.04
CA PRO A 229 0.85 -5.35 -18.83
C PRO A 229 -0.53 -4.99 -18.25
N ILE A 230 -0.85 -3.71 -18.22
CA ILE A 230 -2.12 -3.14 -17.74
C ILE A 230 -2.73 -2.32 -18.85
N SER A 231 -3.91 -2.72 -19.32
CA SER A 231 -4.62 -2.01 -20.37
C SER A 231 -5.44 -0.83 -19.81
N THR A 232 -5.79 0.10 -20.69
CA THR A 232 -6.75 1.18 -20.36
C THR A 232 -8.11 0.61 -19.93
N GLU A 233 -8.56 -0.46 -20.52
CA GLU A 233 -9.81 -1.15 -20.16
C GLU A 233 -9.76 -1.65 -18.72
N GLU A 234 -8.65 -2.28 -18.31
CA GLU A 234 -8.45 -2.74 -16.94
C GLU A 234 -8.42 -1.59 -15.92
N TYR A 235 -7.85 -0.44 -16.27
CA TYR A 235 -7.95 0.75 -15.42
C TYR A 235 -9.42 1.11 -15.17
N TYR A 236 -10.25 1.18 -16.23
CA TYR A 236 -11.67 1.53 -16.06
C TYR A 236 -12.48 0.41 -15.38
N SER A 237 -12.10 -0.84 -15.56
CA SER A 237 -12.68 -1.96 -14.80
C SER A 237 -12.35 -1.86 -13.29
N MET A 238 -11.13 -1.48 -12.94
CA MET A 238 -10.75 -1.16 -11.56
C MET A 238 -11.50 0.08 -11.02
N ALA A 239 -11.64 1.12 -11.83
CA ALA A 239 -12.41 2.32 -11.46
C ALA A 239 -13.90 2.00 -11.23
N ALA A 240 -14.44 1.05 -11.99
CA ALA A 240 -15.82 0.56 -11.81
C ALA A 240 -16.05 -0.06 -10.42
N LEU A 241 -15.02 -0.63 -9.78
CA LEU A 241 -15.11 -1.18 -8.42
C LEU A 241 -15.43 -0.10 -7.38
N PHE A 242 -14.98 1.14 -7.63
CA PHE A 242 -15.12 2.27 -6.72
C PHE A 242 -16.06 3.37 -7.25
N ALA A 243 -16.77 3.11 -8.34
CA ALA A 243 -17.62 4.11 -8.99
C ALA A 243 -18.75 4.64 -8.08
N GLY A 244 -19.19 3.83 -7.10
CA GLY A 244 -20.17 4.22 -6.08
C GLY A 244 -19.61 5.07 -4.94
N VAL A 245 -18.28 5.15 -4.79
CA VAL A 245 -17.60 5.85 -3.68
C VAL A 245 -17.45 7.34 -4.00
N TRP A 246 -17.89 8.19 -3.11
CA TRP A 246 -17.76 9.65 -3.18
C TRP A 246 -17.25 10.20 -1.85
N HIS A 247 -16.60 11.34 -1.88
CA HIS A 247 -16.34 12.10 -0.66
C HIS A 247 -17.65 12.49 0.04
N GLY A 248 -17.71 12.35 1.35
CA GLY A 248 -18.90 12.61 2.13
C GLY A 248 -18.69 12.45 3.61
N ALA A 249 -19.76 12.05 4.30
CA ALA A 249 -19.73 11.83 5.74
C ALA A 249 -20.60 10.62 6.12
N GLN A 250 -20.13 9.86 7.12
CA GLN A 250 -20.89 8.83 7.83
C GLN A 250 -20.67 9.02 9.34
N HIS A 251 -21.73 8.88 10.12
CA HIS A 251 -21.67 9.03 11.59
C HIS A 251 -20.98 10.32 12.07
N GLY A 252 -21.08 11.41 11.29
CA GLY A 252 -20.44 12.69 11.60
C GLY A 252 -18.93 12.75 11.31
N MET A 253 -18.36 11.72 10.67
CA MET A 253 -16.95 11.65 10.26
C MET A 253 -16.80 11.91 8.76
N HIS A 254 -15.66 12.46 8.34
CA HIS A 254 -15.27 12.46 6.94
C HIS A 254 -15.06 11.01 6.49
N SER A 255 -15.84 10.55 5.56
CA SER A 255 -15.86 9.17 5.11
C SER A 255 -16.50 9.09 3.71
N VAL A 256 -16.77 7.87 3.24
CA VAL A 256 -17.41 7.67 1.94
C VAL A 256 -18.90 8.00 1.99
N ARG A 257 -19.40 8.63 0.94
CA ARG A 257 -20.83 8.70 0.60
C ARG A 257 -21.06 7.72 -0.54
N ILE A 258 -21.98 6.79 -0.36
CA ILE A 258 -22.28 5.78 -1.36
C ILE A 258 -23.40 6.24 -2.28
N ALA A 259 -23.20 6.07 -3.58
CA ALA A 259 -24.19 6.30 -4.62
C ALA A 259 -24.29 5.06 -5.52
N ASN A 260 -25.30 5.04 -6.41
CA ASN A 260 -25.37 4.01 -7.45
C ASN A 260 -24.12 4.12 -8.33
N PRO A 261 -23.31 3.04 -8.44
CA PRO A 261 -22.09 3.07 -9.23
C PRO A 261 -22.32 3.24 -10.74
N GLY A 262 -23.47 2.86 -11.24
CA GLY A 262 -23.79 2.97 -12.66
C GLY A 262 -22.90 2.10 -13.57
N VAL A 263 -22.97 2.41 -14.86
CA VAL A 263 -22.19 1.77 -15.91
C VAL A 263 -20.87 2.54 -16.08
N MET A 264 -19.74 1.81 -16.06
CA MET A 264 -18.43 2.40 -16.38
C MET A 264 -18.12 2.23 -17.87
N ARG A 265 -17.61 3.28 -18.47
CA ARG A 265 -17.11 3.28 -19.86
C ARG A 265 -15.66 3.70 -19.90
N VAL A 266 -14.94 3.20 -20.88
CA VAL A 266 -13.60 3.70 -21.19
C VAL A 266 -13.70 5.15 -21.64
N HIS A 267 -12.90 6.04 -21.08
CA HIS A 267 -12.78 7.40 -21.56
C HIS A 267 -11.56 7.49 -22.49
N LEU A 268 -11.82 7.69 -23.78
CA LEU A 268 -10.77 7.72 -24.78
C LEU A 268 -9.78 8.85 -24.47
N ARG A 269 -8.50 8.49 -24.35
CA ARG A 269 -7.43 9.39 -23.92
C ARG A 269 -7.68 10.09 -22.58
N GLY A 270 -8.45 9.45 -21.69
CA GLY A 270 -8.79 9.99 -20.36
C GLY A 270 -9.83 11.12 -20.36
N SER A 271 -10.45 11.42 -21.51
CA SER A 271 -11.38 12.55 -21.67
C SER A 271 -12.81 12.13 -21.35
N ALA A 272 -13.41 12.82 -20.36
CA ALA A 272 -14.82 12.63 -20.01
C ALA A 272 -15.81 13.00 -21.13
N ALA A 273 -15.37 13.70 -22.17
CA ALA A 273 -16.16 14.03 -23.36
C ALA A 273 -16.21 12.91 -24.38
N SER A 274 -15.29 11.93 -24.33
CA SER A 274 -15.11 10.91 -25.36
C SER A 274 -15.26 9.54 -24.76
N LEU A 275 -16.50 9.01 -24.79
CA LEU A 275 -16.84 7.71 -24.20
C LEU A 275 -16.65 6.59 -25.22
N GLY A 276 -15.94 5.54 -24.82
CA GLY A 276 -15.77 4.29 -25.53
C GLY A 276 -16.72 3.21 -25.04
N GLN A 277 -16.26 1.98 -25.10
CA GLN A 277 -17.02 0.78 -24.71
C GLN A 277 -17.29 0.70 -23.20
N GLU A 278 -18.30 -0.05 -22.84
CA GLU A 278 -18.60 -0.39 -21.45
C GLU A 278 -17.63 -1.46 -20.95
N VAL A 279 -17.28 -1.36 -19.67
CA VAL A 279 -16.43 -2.35 -19.01
C VAL A 279 -17.08 -2.82 -17.70
N PRO A 280 -17.01 -4.12 -17.38
CA PRO A 280 -17.48 -4.64 -16.10
C PRO A 280 -16.48 -4.30 -14.97
N PRO A 281 -16.93 -4.32 -13.70
CA PRO A 281 -16.01 -4.27 -12.55
C PRO A 281 -15.10 -5.51 -12.55
N ALA A 282 -13.78 -5.30 -12.60
CA ALA A 282 -12.78 -6.36 -12.62
C ALA A 282 -11.44 -5.90 -12.04
N GLY A 283 -10.55 -6.85 -11.77
CA GLY A 283 -9.16 -6.61 -11.36
C GLY A 283 -8.22 -6.49 -12.57
N VAL A 284 -6.91 -6.55 -12.28
CA VAL A 284 -5.85 -6.57 -13.30
C VAL A 284 -5.52 -8.03 -13.63
N SER A 285 -5.54 -8.40 -14.89
CA SER A 285 -5.39 -9.79 -15.37
C SER A 285 -3.94 -10.30 -15.29
N ALA A 286 -2.98 -9.39 -15.23
CA ALA A 286 -1.56 -9.73 -15.22
C ALA A 286 -1.07 -10.46 -13.95
N LEU A 287 -1.85 -10.47 -12.86
CA LEU A 287 -1.49 -11.13 -11.62
C LEU A 287 -1.71 -12.64 -11.71
N ALA A 288 -0.64 -13.40 -11.73
CA ALA A 288 -0.72 -14.86 -11.69
C ALA A 288 -1.27 -15.35 -10.34
N GLY A 289 -2.09 -16.39 -10.36
CA GLY A 289 -2.69 -17.00 -9.17
C GLY A 289 -4.06 -16.46 -8.78
N VAL A 290 -4.45 -15.27 -9.22
CA VAL A 290 -5.76 -14.69 -8.93
C VAL A 290 -6.53 -14.33 -10.22
N LYS A 291 -7.84 -14.60 -10.23
CA LYS A 291 -8.68 -14.26 -11.37
C LYS A 291 -9.14 -12.81 -11.29
N ALA A 292 -8.90 -12.04 -12.35
CA ALA A 292 -9.34 -10.64 -12.43
C ALA A 292 -10.84 -10.50 -12.72
N ASP A 293 -11.44 -11.47 -13.38
CA ASP A 293 -12.87 -11.49 -13.69
C ASP A 293 -13.69 -11.97 -12.48
N PHE A 294 -14.41 -11.04 -11.86
CA PHE A 294 -15.27 -11.29 -10.69
C PHE A 294 -16.67 -11.79 -11.04
N LYS A 295 -16.99 -11.96 -12.32
CA LYS A 295 -18.33 -12.29 -12.82
C LYS A 295 -19.40 -11.27 -12.42
N LEU A 296 -18.98 -10.03 -12.16
CA LEU A 296 -19.87 -8.91 -11.90
C LEU A 296 -20.27 -8.21 -13.20
N THR A 297 -21.50 -7.71 -13.22
CA THR A 297 -22.01 -6.88 -14.33
C THR A 297 -22.03 -5.41 -13.91
N SER A 298 -22.34 -4.51 -14.83
CA SER A 298 -22.57 -3.10 -14.55
C SER A 298 -23.73 -2.85 -13.59
N ALA A 299 -24.63 -3.82 -13.39
CA ALA A 299 -25.76 -3.74 -12.45
C ALA A 299 -25.34 -4.07 -11.00
N ALA A 300 -24.14 -4.61 -10.77
CA ALA A 300 -23.67 -4.93 -9.42
C ALA A 300 -23.65 -3.68 -8.53
N SER A 301 -24.10 -3.85 -7.30
CA SER A 301 -24.12 -2.81 -6.27
C SER A 301 -22.70 -2.40 -5.85
N ASP A 302 -22.54 -1.23 -5.24
CA ASP A 302 -21.27 -0.78 -4.64
C ASP A 302 -20.73 -1.82 -3.64
N ALA A 303 -21.60 -2.40 -2.81
CA ALA A 303 -21.21 -3.41 -1.84
C ALA A 303 -20.61 -4.68 -2.48
N GLU A 304 -21.22 -5.18 -3.56
CA GLU A 304 -20.70 -6.35 -4.29
C GLU A 304 -19.34 -6.03 -4.92
N ARG A 305 -19.22 -4.84 -5.53
CA ARG A 305 -17.97 -4.38 -6.18
C ARG A 305 -16.82 -4.25 -5.18
N ARG A 306 -17.02 -3.55 -4.06
CA ARG A 306 -15.96 -3.35 -3.07
C ARG A 306 -15.60 -4.62 -2.30
N LYS A 307 -16.57 -5.50 -2.00
CA LYS A 307 -16.28 -6.83 -1.43
C LYS A 307 -15.44 -7.68 -2.37
N ALA A 308 -15.76 -7.67 -3.67
CA ALA A 308 -14.96 -8.38 -4.66
C ALA A 308 -13.53 -7.82 -4.75
N ALA A 309 -13.39 -6.50 -4.77
CA ALA A 309 -12.07 -5.83 -4.74
C ALA A 309 -11.25 -6.23 -3.51
N ALA A 310 -11.85 -6.14 -2.30
CA ALA A 310 -11.20 -6.51 -1.05
C ALA A 310 -10.74 -7.97 -1.05
N ASN A 311 -11.62 -8.90 -1.42
CA ASN A 311 -11.30 -10.32 -1.47
C ASN A 311 -10.23 -10.67 -2.51
N TRP A 312 -10.22 -9.99 -3.65
CA TRP A 312 -9.22 -10.20 -4.69
C TRP A 312 -7.84 -9.68 -4.27
N MET A 313 -7.78 -8.51 -3.66
CA MET A 313 -6.52 -7.92 -3.20
C MET A 313 -5.89 -8.74 -2.07
N THR A 314 -6.70 -9.16 -1.09
CA THR A 314 -6.23 -9.92 0.08
C THR A 314 -6.18 -11.43 -0.13
N ASN A 315 -6.43 -11.91 -1.36
CA ASN A 315 -6.36 -13.33 -1.66
C ASN A 315 -4.94 -13.86 -1.38
N PRO A 316 -4.76 -14.95 -0.63
CA PRO A 316 -3.43 -15.51 -0.34
C PRO A 316 -2.62 -15.88 -1.60
N ALA A 317 -3.30 -16.14 -2.73
CA ALA A 317 -2.64 -16.38 -4.01
C ALA A 317 -2.22 -15.10 -4.75
N ASN A 318 -2.54 -13.90 -4.21
CA ASN A 318 -2.11 -12.64 -4.81
C ASN A 318 -0.62 -12.39 -4.48
N PRO A 319 0.25 -12.42 -5.49
CA PRO A 319 1.70 -12.38 -5.24
C PRO A 319 2.20 -11.02 -4.73
N LEU A 320 1.43 -9.95 -4.94
CA LEU A 320 1.87 -8.60 -4.60
C LEU A 320 1.49 -8.18 -3.18
N PHE A 321 0.37 -8.69 -2.66
CA PHE A 321 -0.20 -8.22 -1.40
C PHE A 321 0.80 -8.33 -0.23
N SER A 322 1.38 -9.50 -0.02
CA SER A 322 2.39 -9.70 1.03
C SER A 322 3.75 -9.10 0.67
N ARG A 323 4.22 -9.22 -0.57
CA ARG A 323 5.49 -8.62 -1.01
C ARG A 323 5.55 -7.11 -0.76
N VAL A 324 4.46 -6.40 -1.04
CA VAL A 324 4.40 -4.95 -0.92
C VAL A 324 4.48 -4.49 0.53
N ILE A 325 3.71 -5.11 1.44
CA ILE A 325 3.75 -4.72 2.85
C ILE A 325 5.08 -5.09 3.51
N VAL A 326 5.60 -6.28 3.24
CA VAL A 326 6.92 -6.72 3.73
C VAL A 326 8.02 -5.75 3.29
N ASN A 327 8.01 -5.36 2.01
CA ASN A 327 8.98 -4.40 1.50
C ASN A 327 8.87 -3.01 2.14
N ARG A 328 7.63 -2.55 2.48
CA ARG A 328 7.44 -1.29 3.20
C ARG A 328 7.96 -1.36 4.62
N ILE A 329 7.65 -2.43 5.35
CA ILE A 329 8.17 -2.66 6.69
C ILE A 329 9.71 -2.66 6.64
N TRP A 330 10.28 -3.41 5.70
CA TRP A 330 11.74 -3.42 5.48
C TRP A 330 12.29 -2.02 5.19
N HIS A 331 11.62 -1.26 4.32
CA HIS A 331 12.04 0.10 3.99
C HIS A 331 12.10 1.02 5.21
N HIS A 332 11.10 0.93 6.09
CA HIS A 332 11.04 1.78 7.27
C HIS A 332 12.08 1.39 8.33
N HIS A 333 12.38 0.10 8.50
CA HIS A 333 13.42 -0.36 9.43
C HIS A 333 14.84 -0.10 8.90
N PHE A 334 15.08 -0.27 7.61
CA PHE A 334 16.45 -0.26 7.05
C PHE A 334 16.72 0.93 6.11
N GLY A 335 15.79 1.85 5.96
CA GLY A 335 15.93 3.07 5.16
C GLY A 335 15.76 2.87 3.65
N GLN A 336 15.93 1.65 3.13
CA GLN A 336 15.69 1.30 1.73
C GLN A 336 15.04 -0.06 1.63
N GLY A 337 13.94 -0.16 0.86
CA GLY A 337 13.26 -1.43 0.58
C GLY A 337 14.14 -2.42 -0.20
N LEU A 338 13.82 -3.70 -0.11
CA LEU A 338 14.38 -4.73 -0.99
C LEU A 338 14.08 -4.38 -2.46
N VAL A 339 12.88 -3.89 -2.73
CA VAL A 339 12.51 -3.14 -3.94
C VAL A 339 12.62 -1.66 -3.61
N LYS A 340 13.45 -0.93 -4.34
CA LYS A 340 13.80 0.47 -4.03
C LYS A 340 12.60 1.42 -3.99
N LYS A 341 11.61 1.19 -4.86
CA LYS A 341 10.37 1.97 -4.94
C LYS A 341 9.22 1.21 -4.25
N PRO A 342 8.88 1.50 -3.00
CA PRO A 342 7.90 0.70 -2.24
C PRO A 342 6.48 0.68 -2.81
N SER A 343 6.15 1.61 -3.70
CA SER A 343 4.84 1.73 -4.35
C SER A 343 4.86 1.41 -5.84
N ASP A 344 5.97 0.80 -6.34
CA ASP A 344 6.11 0.43 -7.75
C ASP A 344 6.86 -0.92 -7.87
N PHE A 345 6.10 -1.99 -8.04
CA PHE A 345 6.59 -3.36 -8.26
C PHE A 345 6.52 -3.77 -9.73
N GLY A 346 6.05 -2.87 -10.59
CA GLY A 346 6.13 -3.01 -12.03
C GLY A 346 7.55 -2.87 -12.57
N ALA A 347 7.71 -2.82 -13.88
CA ALA A 347 9.02 -2.67 -14.53
C ALA A 347 9.74 -1.39 -14.12
N GLY A 348 8.98 -0.32 -13.81
CA GLY A 348 9.53 0.94 -13.30
C GLY A 348 10.17 0.86 -11.91
N GLY A 349 9.75 -0.09 -11.09
CA GLY A 349 10.29 -0.34 -9.75
C GLY A 349 11.57 -1.16 -9.73
N GLY A 350 11.80 -1.95 -10.78
CA GLY A 350 12.98 -2.79 -10.94
C GLY A 350 12.87 -4.15 -10.22
N ARG A 351 14.02 -4.77 -10.00
CA ARG A 351 14.11 -6.07 -9.32
C ARG A 351 14.53 -5.90 -7.86
N PRO A 352 14.09 -6.81 -6.96
CA PRO A 352 14.49 -6.79 -5.57
C PRO A 352 15.99 -7.06 -5.43
N SER A 353 16.59 -6.42 -4.45
CA SER A 353 18.01 -6.64 -4.11
C SER A 353 18.25 -8.04 -3.53
N ASN A 354 17.27 -8.64 -2.88
CA ASN A 354 17.29 -10.02 -2.39
C ASN A 354 15.92 -10.67 -2.62
N PRO A 355 15.68 -11.30 -3.78
CA PRO A 355 14.39 -11.87 -4.14
C PRO A 355 13.99 -13.04 -3.23
N GLU A 356 14.94 -13.88 -2.86
CA GLU A 356 14.70 -15.02 -1.97
C GLU A 356 14.21 -14.56 -0.59
N LEU A 357 14.88 -13.58 -0.01
CA LEU A 357 14.46 -12.99 1.28
C LEU A 357 13.07 -12.35 1.18
N LEU A 358 12.79 -11.63 0.08
CA LEU A 358 11.49 -10.99 -0.11
C LEU A 358 10.36 -12.02 -0.17
N ASP A 359 10.54 -13.10 -0.91
CA ASP A 359 9.55 -14.16 -1.05
C ASP A 359 9.41 -14.99 0.24
N TRP A 360 10.51 -15.25 0.95
CA TRP A 360 10.46 -15.93 2.25
C TRP A 360 9.72 -15.12 3.31
N LEU A 361 9.92 -13.81 3.34
CA LEU A 361 9.19 -12.91 4.26
C LEU A 361 7.71 -12.75 3.88
N GLY A 362 7.38 -12.90 2.59
CA GLY A 362 6.03 -12.75 2.07
C GLY A 362 5.17 -14.01 2.15
N GLY A 363 5.78 -15.18 2.34
CA GLY A 363 5.11 -16.48 2.44
C GLY A 363 4.93 -16.90 3.87
#